data_9154fc2a50dd863cd7ac6d5617ec9a04
#
_entry.id   9154fc2a50dd863cd7ac6d5617ec9a04
#
_cell.length_a   1.000
_cell.length_b   1.000
_cell.length_c   1.000
_cell.angle_alpha   90.00
_cell.angle_beta   90.00
_cell.angle_gamma   90.00
#
_symmetry.space_group_name_H-M   'P 1'
#
loop_
_entity.id
_entity.type
_entity.pdbx_description
1 polymer ?
#
loop_
_entity_poly.entity_id
_entity_poly.type
_entity_poly.pdbx_seq_one_letter_code
_entity_poly.pdbx_strand_id
1 'polypeptide(L)'
;MKKLAVFLSSGEPNFHIKSDLDQIANFLAEQKICLLYGGGKLGLMGYLSQKTKEYNGYVEGVTVDMFDKKKYTPDYIDSLEVETNFYDRKRKLNDHSDAFLILPGGIGTADEFFDVLNLASLGLITKKIIVYNKNDCWTDLLTWIDKAKNMEMLRTIPKNLVI
;
A
#
# COMPACT_ATOMS: atom_id res chain seq x y z
N MET A 1 0.69 3.55 18.40
CA MET A 1 1.45 2.64 17.49
C MET A 1 1.51 3.30 16.12
N LYS A 2 2.68 3.35 15.48
CA LYS A 2 2.79 3.84 14.10
C LYS A 2 2.13 2.89 13.12
N LYS A 3 1.62 3.41 12.02
CA LYS A 3 0.94 2.64 10.98
C LYS A 3 1.60 2.84 9.62
N LEU A 4 1.97 1.76 8.97
CA LEU A 4 2.45 1.75 7.59
C LEU A 4 1.31 1.30 6.68
N ALA A 5 0.82 2.19 5.82
CA ALA A 5 -0.11 1.80 4.77
C ALA A 5 0.68 1.09 3.66
N VAL A 6 0.28 -0.14 3.33
CA VAL A 6 0.92 -0.95 2.29
C VAL A 6 -0.07 -1.22 1.16
N PHE A 7 0.29 -0.76 -0.03
CA PHE A 7 -0.47 -0.97 -1.26
C PHE A 7 0.22 -2.04 -2.10
N LEU A 8 -0.50 -3.10 -2.44
CA LEU A 8 0.05 -4.27 -3.10
C LEU A 8 -1.02 -5.07 -3.84
N SER A 9 -0.58 -6.03 -4.66
CA SER A 9 -1.46 -6.83 -5.51
C SER A 9 -2.43 -7.74 -4.75
N SER A 10 -3.65 -7.84 -5.23
CA SER A 10 -4.59 -8.92 -4.90
C SER A 10 -4.35 -10.20 -5.73
N GLY A 11 -3.45 -10.16 -6.70
CA GLY A 11 -2.99 -11.30 -7.49
C GLY A 11 -1.61 -11.77 -7.04
N GLU A 12 -1.15 -12.87 -7.63
CA GLU A 12 0.21 -13.40 -7.47
C GLU A 12 1.02 -13.08 -8.73
N PRO A 13 2.11 -12.31 -8.64
CA PRO A 13 2.98 -12.06 -9.77
C PRO A 13 3.78 -13.32 -10.15
N ASN A 14 4.27 -13.38 -11.38
CA ASN A 14 5.06 -14.49 -11.91
C ASN A 14 6.56 -14.41 -11.55
N PHE A 15 6.93 -13.67 -10.52
CA PHE A 15 8.29 -13.54 -10.00
C PHE A 15 8.34 -13.70 -8.47
N HIS A 16 9.52 -14.02 -7.95
CA HIS A 16 9.70 -14.27 -6.52
C HIS A 16 9.67 -12.96 -5.72
N ILE A 17 8.73 -12.87 -4.75
CA ILE A 17 8.61 -11.75 -3.82
C ILE A 17 8.25 -12.19 -2.40
N LYS A 18 7.83 -13.44 -2.21
CA LYS A 18 7.33 -13.91 -0.89
C LYS A 18 8.38 -13.79 0.21
N SER A 19 9.67 -14.06 -0.08
CA SER A 19 10.76 -13.86 0.87
C SER A 19 10.93 -12.40 1.32
N ASP A 20 10.66 -11.45 0.42
CA ASP A 20 10.73 -10.02 0.75
C ASP A 20 9.54 -9.64 1.64
N LEU A 21 8.35 -10.20 1.36
CA LEU A 21 7.16 -10.00 2.19
C LEU A 21 7.32 -10.59 3.59
N ASP A 22 8.00 -11.75 3.72
CA ASP A 22 8.32 -12.34 5.02
C ASP A 22 9.22 -11.40 5.85
N GLN A 23 10.25 -10.82 5.22
CA GLN A 23 11.13 -9.85 5.88
C GLN A 23 10.36 -8.58 6.29
N ILE A 24 9.49 -8.07 5.43
CA ILE A 24 8.64 -6.91 5.73
C ILE A 24 7.70 -7.24 6.90
N ALA A 25 7.03 -8.38 6.88
CA ALA A 25 6.13 -8.81 7.94
C ALA A 25 6.84 -8.93 9.30
N ASN A 26 8.02 -9.59 9.30
CA ASN A 26 8.84 -9.72 10.51
C ASN A 26 9.28 -8.33 11.03
N PHE A 27 9.79 -7.47 10.14
CA PHE A 27 10.18 -6.10 10.51
C PHE A 27 9.04 -5.31 11.14
N LEU A 28 7.84 -5.36 10.55
CA LEU A 28 6.66 -4.67 11.09
C LEU A 28 6.34 -5.15 12.51
N ALA A 29 6.36 -6.46 12.73
CA ALA A 29 6.10 -7.06 14.03
C ALA A 29 7.17 -6.66 15.07
N GLU A 30 8.46 -6.79 14.74
CA GLU A 30 9.57 -6.42 15.63
C GLU A 30 9.56 -4.94 16.01
N GLN A 31 9.27 -4.05 15.05
CA GLN A 31 9.24 -2.61 15.27
C GLN A 31 7.91 -2.12 15.87
N LYS A 32 6.95 -3.02 16.10
CA LYS A 32 5.59 -2.70 16.58
C LYS A 32 4.90 -1.66 15.70
N ILE A 33 5.05 -1.81 14.37
CA ILE A 33 4.38 -0.99 13.37
C ILE A 33 3.17 -1.76 12.88
N CYS A 34 2.00 -1.13 12.92
CA CYS A 34 0.78 -1.72 12.39
C CYS A 34 0.85 -1.79 10.86
N LEU A 35 0.57 -2.95 10.29
CA LEU A 35 0.24 -3.10 8.88
C LEU A 35 -1.17 -2.55 8.65
N LEU A 36 -1.29 -1.44 7.94
CA LEU A 36 -2.55 -0.92 7.44
C LEU A 36 -2.65 -1.22 5.94
N TYR A 37 -3.74 -1.84 5.48
CA TYR A 37 -3.83 -2.27 4.09
C TYR A 37 -5.27 -2.35 3.59
N GLY A 38 -5.45 -2.75 2.32
CA GLY A 38 -6.76 -2.82 1.67
C GLY A 38 -7.75 -3.88 2.15
N GLY A 39 -7.42 -4.63 3.20
CA GLY A 39 -8.35 -5.58 3.83
C GLY A 39 -8.63 -6.86 3.03
N GLY A 40 -7.90 -7.13 1.94
CA GLY A 40 -8.11 -8.31 1.11
C GLY A 40 -7.31 -9.54 1.59
N LYS A 41 -7.87 -10.76 1.39
CA LYS A 41 -7.19 -12.02 1.73
C LYS A 41 -6.57 -12.75 0.53
N LEU A 42 -6.62 -12.16 -0.66
CA LEU A 42 -6.11 -12.77 -1.88
C LEU A 42 -4.72 -12.24 -2.26
N GLY A 43 -3.95 -13.05 -2.97
CA GLY A 43 -2.65 -12.69 -3.53
C GLY A 43 -1.65 -12.20 -2.50
N LEU A 44 -0.85 -11.19 -2.86
CA LEU A 44 0.16 -10.61 -1.98
C LEU A 44 -0.44 -9.96 -0.73
N MET A 45 -1.65 -9.37 -0.83
CA MET A 45 -2.36 -8.79 0.31
C MET A 45 -2.63 -9.82 1.40
N GLY A 46 -3.22 -10.96 1.04
CA GLY A 46 -3.49 -12.05 1.96
C GLY A 46 -2.19 -12.63 2.54
N TYR A 47 -1.19 -12.84 1.70
CA TYR A 47 0.10 -13.38 2.13
C TYR A 47 0.77 -12.47 3.18
N LEU A 48 0.90 -11.16 2.90
CA LEU A 48 1.55 -10.22 3.82
C LEU A 48 0.79 -10.10 5.15
N SER A 49 -0.52 -9.96 5.10
CA SER A 49 -1.34 -9.83 6.31
C SER A 49 -1.26 -11.09 7.18
N GLN A 50 -1.33 -12.27 6.58
CA GLN A 50 -1.19 -13.55 7.29
C GLN A 50 0.20 -13.67 7.91
N LYS A 51 1.28 -13.40 7.16
CA LYS A 51 2.66 -13.45 7.68
C LYS A 51 2.88 -12.46 8.80
N THR A 52 2.34 -11.26 8.71
CA THR A 52 2.41 -10.28 9.81
C THR A 52 1.76 -10.82 11.08
N LYS A 53 0.63 -11.52 10.97
CA LYS A 53 -0.01 -12.19 12.12
C LYS A 53 0.80 -13.37 12.64
N GLU A 54 1.42 -14.17 11.77
CA GLU A 54 2.30 -15.29 12.17
C GLU A 54 3.50 -14.80 13.01
N TYR A 55 4.02 -13.60 12.73
CA TYR A 55 5.06 -12.92 13.52
C TYR A 55 4.50 -12.11 14.72
N ASN A 56 3.22 -12.30 15.08
CA ASN A 56 2.54 -11.57 16.15
C ASN A 56 2.46 -10.05 15.95
N GLY A 57 2.50 -9.60 14.68
CA GLY A 57 2.29 -8.20 14.30
C GLY A 57 0.81 -7.81 14.37
N TYR A 58 0.55 -6.51 14.34
CA TYR A 58 -0.80 -5.93 14.36
C TYR A 58 -1.22 -5.54 12.93
N VAL A 59 -2.42 -5.95 12.52
CA VAL A 59 -2.93 -5.78 11.15
C VAL A 59 -4.31 -5.15 11.16
N GLU A 60 -4.43 -4.01 10.49
CA GLU A 60 -5.70 -3.32 10.22
C GLU A 60 -6.00 -3.32 8.73
N GLY A 61 -7.24 -3.61 8.36
CA GLY A 61 -7.74 -3.54 7.00
C GLY A 61 -8.77 -2.42 6.83
N VAL A 62 -8.76 -1.78 5.66
CA VAL A 62 -9.84 -0.88 5.22
C VAL A 62 -10.36 -1.36 3.88
N THR A 63 -11.59 -1.86 3.84
CA THR A 63 -12.20 -2.43 2.64
C THR A 63 -13.44 -1.66 2.22
N VAL A 64 -14.08 -2.10 1.15
CA VAL A 64 -15.41 -1.61 0.74
C VAL A 64 -16.44 -2.71 0.87
N ASP A 65 -17.68 -2.32 1.15
CA ASP A 65 -18.84 -3.19 1.34
C ASP A 65 -18.98 -4.25 0.21
N MET A 66 -18.66 -3.89 -1.02
CA MET A 66 -18.70 -4.80 -2.16
C MET A 66 -17.74 -6.00 -2.01
N PHE A 67 -16.55 -5.79 -1.42
CA PHE A 67 -15.57 -6.86 -1.21
C PHE A 67 -15.86 -7.66 0.05
N ASP A 68 -16.37 -7.02 1.09
CA ASP A 68 -16.79 -7.68 2.32
C ASP A 68 -17.95 -8.64 2.05
N LYS A 69 -18.99 -8.19 1.34
CA LYS A 69 -20.12 -9.04 0.91
C LYS A 69 -19.69 -10.24 0.08
N LYS A 70 -18.62 -10.15 -0.70
CA LYS A 70 -18.02 -11.25 -1.46
C LYS A 70 -17.12 -12.16 -0.62
N LYS A 71 -16.97 -11.89 0.68
CA LYS A 71 -16.08 -12.61 1.60
C LYS A 71 -14.62 -12.64 1.13
N TYR A 72 -14.15 -11.55 0.53
CA TYR A 72 -12.74 -11.37 0.18
C TYR A 72 -11.89 -10.83 1.33
N THR A 73 -12.50 -10.57 2.48
CA THR A 73 -11.86 -10.12 3.71
C THR A 73 -11.44 -11.30 4.59
N PRO A 74 -10.31 -11.20 5.30
CA PRO A 74 -9.89 -12.22 6.27
C PRO A 74 -10.59 -12.04 7.61
N ASP A 75 -10.65 -13.11 8.39
CA ASP A 75 -11.18 -13.15 9.75
C ASP A 75 -10.08 -13.15 10.85
N TYR A 76 -8.80 -13.16 10.45
CA TYR A 76 -7.65 -13.26 11.35
C TYR A 76 -6.96 -11.93 11.66
N ILE A 77 -7.35 -10.83 11.05
CA ILE A 77 -6.77 -9.50 11.30
C ILE A 77 -7.39 -8.84 12.55
N ASP A 78 -6.67 -7.88 13.13
CA ASP A 78 -7.06 -7.28 14.40
C ASP A 78 -8.22 -6.30 14.28
N SER A 79 -8.33 -5.61 13.13
CA SER A 79 -9.42 -4.67 12.85
C SER A 79 -9.72 -4.62 11.36
N LEU A 80 -11.00 -4.50 11.02
CA LEU A 80 -11.48 -4.29 9.66
C LEU A 80 -12.50 -3.16 9.64
N GLU A 81 -12.19 -2.09 8.91
CA GLU A 81 -13.16 -1.04 8.61
C GLU A 81 -13.75 -1.25 7.22
N VAL A 82 -15.07 -1.13 7.12
CA VAL A 82 -15.80 -1.33 5.86
C VAL A 82 -16.43 -0.01 5.43
N GLU A 83 -15.97 0.50 4.29
CA GLU A 83 -16.44 1.76 3.71
C GLU A 83 -17.49 1.51 2.62
N THR A 84 -18.33 2.52 2.40
CA THR A 84 -19.39 2.44 1.39
C THR A 84 -18.87 2.64 -0.04
N ASN A 85 -17.72 3.30 -0.19
CA ASN A 85 -17.14 3.63 -1.49
C ASN A 85 -15.59 3.71 -1.45
N PHE A 86 -14.98 3.69 -2.63
CA PHE A 86 -13.51 3.71 -2.76
C PHE A 86 -12.87 5.04 -2.34
N TYR A 87 -13.57 6.17 -2.41
CA TYR A 87 -13.03 7.48 -2.01
C TYR A 87 -12.84 7.54 -0.50
N ASP A 88 -13.84 7.12 0.26
CA ASP A 88 -13.76 7.07 1.72
C ASP A 88 -12.72 6.05 2.19
N ARG A 89 -12.63 4.89 1.51
CA ARG A 89 -11.60 3.89 1.77
C ARG A 89 -10.19 4.47 1.58
N LYS A 90 -9.90 5.11 0.45
CA LYS A 90 -8.59 5.73 0.20
C LYS A 90 -8.30 6.85 1.20
N ARG A 91 -9.28 7.70 1.49
CA ARG A 91 -9.14 8.74 2.52
C ARG A 91 -8.74 8.15 3.87
N LYS A 92 -9.40 7.08 4.34
CA LYS A 92 -9.06 6.43 5.60
C LYS A 92 -7.67 5.82 5.60
N LEU A 93 -7.28 5.10 4.55
CA LEU A 93 -5.93 4.58 4.41
C LEU A 93 -4.88 5.69 4.48
N ASN A 94 -5.17 6.84 3.86
CA ASN A 94 -4.32 8.00 3.92
C ASN A 94 -4.29 8.62 5.34
N ASP A 95 -5.45 8.92 5.91
CA ASP A 95 -5.53 9.64 7.19
C ASP A 95 -4.91 8.85 8.35
N HIS A 96 -5.12 7.54 8.38
CA HIS A 96 -4.67 6.67 9.47
C HIS A 96 -3.21 6.22 9.37
N SER A 97 -2.52 6.47 8.27
CA SER A 97 -1.12 6.05 8.08
C SER A 97 -0.12 7.12 8.53
N ASP A 98 1.09 6.69 8.87
CA ASP A 98 2.26 7.54 9.11
C ASP A 98 3.20 7.57 7.90
N ALA A 99 3.16 6.54 7.08
CA ALA A 99 3.93 6.41 5.84
C ALA A 99 3.24 5.41 4.89
N PHE A 100 3.68 5.37 3.64
CA PHE A 100 3.18 4.49 2.60
C PHE A 100 4.30 3.62 2.04
N LEU A 101 4.01 2.35 1.80
CA LEU A 101 4.87 1.41 1.08
C LEU A 101 4.09 0.87 -0.13
N ILE A 102 4.64 1.12 -1.31
CA ILE A 102 4.09 0.69 -2.59
C ILE A 102 4.87 -0.54 -3.03
N LEU A 103 4.26 -1.70 -2.92
CA LEU A 103 4.80 -2.97 -3.38
C LEU A 103 4.30 -3.29 -4.81
N PRO A 104 4.84 -4.31 -5.48
CA PRO A 104 4.33 -4.74 -6.77
C PRO A 104 2.81 -4.97 -6.76
N GLY A 105 2.13 -4.39 -7.76
CA GLY A 105 0.68 -4.44 -7.82
C GLY A 105 0.11 -4.04 -9.18
N GLY A 106 -1.19 -4.15 -9.31
CA GLY A 106 -1.92 -3.81 -10.52
C GLY A 106 -2.50 -2.39 -10.49
N ILE A 107 -3.57 -2.19 -11.26
CA ILE A 107 -4.24 -0.88 -11.43
C ILE A 107 -4.71 -0.30 -10.10
N GLY A 108 -5.26 -1.13 -9.18
CA GLY A 108 -5.70 -0.65 -7.86
C GLY A 108 -4.54 -0.11 -7.02
N THR A 109 -3.39 -0.78 -7.05
CA THR A 109 -2.17 -0.31 -6.38
C THR A 109 -1.63 0.97 -7.01
N ALA A 110 -1.67 1.07 -8.35
CA ALA A 110 -1.30 2.29 -9.07
C ALA A 110 -2.25 3.46 -8.72
N ASP A 111 -3.55 3.24 -8.65
CA ASP A 111 -4.54 4.24 -8.24
C ASP A 111 -4.25 4.77 -6.82
N GLU A 112 -3.99 3.87 -5.87
CA GLU A 112 -3.61 4.24 -4.49
C GLU A 112 -2.27 4.99 -4.45
N PHE A 113 -1.27 4.57 -5.24
CA PHE A 113 0.02 5.25 -5.35
C PHE A 113 -0.13 6.66 -5.92
N PHE A 114 -0.84 6.82 -7.03
CA PHE A 114 -1.04 8.14 -7.63
C PHE A 114 -1.90 9.06 -6.76
N ASP A 115 -2.83 8.51 -6.00
CA ASP A 115 -3.62 9.29 -5.03
C ASP A 115 -2.70 9.96 -3.99
N VAL A 116 -1.86 9.18 -3.29
CA VAL A 116 -0.94 9.72 -2.28
C VAL A 116 0.18 10.58 -2.90
N LEU A 117 0.65 10.23 -4.09
CA LEU A 117 1.64 11.01 -4.83
C LEU A 117 1.10 12.39 -5.22
N ASN A 118 -0.14 12.46 -5.68
CA ASN A 118 -0.81 13.70 -6.01
C ASN A 118 -1.00 14.59 -4.77
N LEU A 119 -1.47 14.02 -3.66
CA LEU A 119 -1.62 14.76 -2.39
C LEU A 119 -0.27 15.31 -1.90
N ALA A 120 0.80 14.52 -2.03
CA ALA A 120 2.15 14.96 -1.67
C ALA A 120 2.67 16.07 -2.60
N SER A 121 2.40 15.98 -3.92
CA SER A 121 2.80 16.99 -4.90
C SER A 121 2.13 18.34 -4.67
N LEU A 122 0.91 18.33 -4.11
CA LEU A 122 0.15 19.51 -3.72
C LEU A 122 0.54 20.04 -2.32
N GLY A 123 1.44 19.34 -1.61
CA GLY A 123 1.83 19.70 -0.25
C GLY A 123 0.78 19.42 0.82
N LEU A 124 -0.26 18.64 0.50
CA LEU A 124 -1.34 18.29 1.43
C LEU A 124 -0.92 17.20 2.41
N ILE A 125 0.07 16.39 2.06
CA ILE A 125 0.69 15.41 2.95
C ILE A 125 2.22 15.50 2.87
N THR A 126 2.89 15.17 3.99
CA THR A 126 4.36 15.10 4.11
C THR A 126 4.86 13.71 4.49
N LYS A 127 3.96 12.73 4.54
CA LYS A 127 4.25 11.34 4.88
C LYS A 127 5.17 10.73 3.82
N LYS A 128 6.13 9.90 4.23
CA LYS A 128 7.02 9.20 3.29
C LYS A 128 6.23 8.26 2.40
N ILE A 129 6.57 8.25 1.11
CA ILE A 129 6.05 7.32 0.10
C ILE A 129 7.26 6.52 -0.38
N ILE A 130 7.26 5.22 -0.08
CA ILE A 130 8.36 4.31 -0.41
C ILE A 130 7.86 3.39 -1.53
N VAL A 131 8.54 3.40 -2.67
CA VAL A 131 8.22 2.54 -3.81
C VAL A 131 9.24 1.41 -3.89
N TYR A 132 8.79 0.19 -3.68
CA TYR A 132 9.60 -1.00 -3.84
C TYR A 132 9.49 -1.53 -5.27
N ASN A 133 10.47 -1.15 -6.10
CA ASN A 133 10.48 -1.45 -7.53
C ASN A 133 11.05 -2.84 -7.84
N LYS A 134 10.53 -3.89 -7.19
CA LYS A 134 10.96 -5.28 -7.42
C LYS A 134 10.67 -5.70 -8.85
N ASN A 135 11.68 -6.28 -9.50
CA ASN A 135 11.60 -6.78 -10.87
C ASN A 135 11.14 -5.69 -11.88
N ASP A 136 11.54 -4.44 -11.62
CA ASP A 136 11.25 -3.27 -12.47
C ASP A 136 9.76 -3.01 -12.75
N CYS A 137 8.87 -3.53 -11.90
CA CYS A 137 7.42 -3.46 -12.12
C CYS A 137 6.86 -2.02 -12.14
N TRP A 138 7.56 -1.06 -11.55
CA TRP A 138 7.18 0.36 -11.52
C TRP A 138 8.04 1.24 -12.43
N THR A 139 9.07 0.69 -13.08
CA THR A 139 10.06 1.46 -13.85
C THR A 139 9.42 2.36 -14.91
N ASP A 140 8.45 1.86 -15.68
CA ASP A 140 7.79 2.65 -16.74
C ASP A 140 6.97 3.82 -16.15
N LEU A 141 6.27 3.61 -15.03
CA LEU A 141 5.51 4.66 -14.35
C LEU A 141 6.45 5.71 -13.74
N LEU A 142 7.53 5.30 -13.11
CA LEU A 142 8.54 6.20 -12.56
C LEU A 142 9.21 7.01 -13.67
N THR A 143 9.55 6.37 -14.79
CA THR A 143 10.08 7.03 -15.98
C THR A 143 9.09 8.05 -16.56
N TRP A 144 7.79 7.72 -16.57
CA TRP A 144 6.76 8.66 -17.01
C TRP A 144 6.68 9.89 -16.09
N ILE A 145 6.77 9.70 -14.76
CA ILE A 145 6.78 10.80 -13.79
C ILE A 145 7.96 11.74 -14.07
N ASP A 146 9.16 11.20 -14.31
CA ASP A 146 10.35 12.00 -14.64
C ASP A 146 10.18 12.74 -15.97
N LYS A 147 9.64 12.09 -16.99
CA LYS A 147 9.33 12.73 -18.27
C LYS A 147 8.32 13.87 -18.11
N ALA A 148 7.25 13.63 -17.36
CA ALA A 148 6.23 14.65 -17.11
C ALA A 148 6.81 15.86 -16.38
N LYS A 149 7.76 15.66 -15.44
CA LYS A 149 8.52 16.74 -14.80
C LYS A 149 9.38 17.51 -15.81
N ASN A 150 10.16 16.81 -16.65
CA ASN A 150 11.03 17.42 -17.65
C ASN A 150 10.26 18.18 -18.73
N MET A 151 9.01 17.79 -18.99
CA MET A 151 8.07 18.48 -19.88
C MET A 151 7.27 19.59 -19.17
N GLU A 152 7.65 19.93 -17.95
CA GLU A 152 6.99 20.96 -17.13
C GLU A 152 5.49 20.70 -16.86
N MET A 153 5.03 19.45 -17.04
CA MET A 153 3.66 19.02 -16.71
C MET A 153 3.48 18.79 -15.21
N LEU A 154 4.58 18.56 -14.47
CA LEU A 154 4.61 18.47 -13.01
C LEU A 154 5.46 19.63 -12.46
N ARG A 155 4.93 20.36 -11.49
CA ARG A 155 5.68 21.45 -10.83
C ARG A 155 6.86 20.91 -10.02
N THR A 156 6.62 19.85 -9.23
CA THR A 156 7.66 19.21 -8.41
C THR A 156 7.36 17.72 -8.24
N ILE A 157 8.43 16.92 -8.13
CA ILE A 157 8.32 15.56 -7.55
C ILE A 157 8.44 15.73 -6.03
N PRO A 158 7.55 15.13 -5.22
CA PRO A 158 7.60 15.25 -3.77
C PRO A 158 8.92 14.74 -3.20
N LYS A 159 9.55 15.52 -2.32
CA LYS A 159 10.82 15.15 -1.65
C LYS A 159 10.69 13.94 -0.72
N ASN A 160 9.49 13.60 -0.34
CA ASN A 160 9.14 12.45 0.51
C ASN A 160 8.92 11.15 -0.28
N LEU A 161 9.07 11.19 -1.61
CA LEU A 161 9.11 9.99 -2.47
C LEU A 161 10.52 9.36 -2.39
N VAL A 162 10.57 8.06 -2.09
CA VAL A 162 11.78 7.24 -2.01
C VAL A 162 11.56 6.01 -2.91
N ILE A 163 12.55 5.69 -3.75
CA ILE A 163 12.51 4.56 -4.68
C ILE A 163 13.61 3.57 -4.31
#